data_4f6f6e839fee9a5ba7a2ae1cfc7c1fce
#
_entry.id   4f6f6e839fee9a5ba7a2ae1cfc7c1fce
#
_cell.length_a   1.000
_cell.length_b   1.000
_cell.length_c   1.000
_cell.angle_alpha   90.00
_cell.angle_beta   90.00
_cell.angle_gamma   90.00
#
_symmetry.space_group_name_H-M   'P 1'
#
loop_
_entity.id
_entity.type
_entity.pdbx_description
1 polymer ?
#
loop_
_entity_poly.entity_id
_entity_poly.type
_entity_poly.pdbx_seq_one_letter_code
_entity_poly.pdbx_strand_id
1 'polypeptide(L)'
;VAEQIRALGRQARVLQFDVADRAECRRVLEADIEAHGAYYGVVLNAGLTRDNAFPALEDEDWDRVLRTNLDGFYNVLHPLIMPMIRRRAPGRIVCMASVSGLIGNRGQVNYSASKAGLIGAAKALAVELAKRKITVNCVAPGLIDTEILDENVPVEEILKAIPAQRMGQPEEVAHAVRFLMSEHAAYITRQVIAVNGGLC
;
A
#
# COMPACT_ATOMS: atom_id res chain seq x y z
N VAL A 1 4.90 5.13 16.57
CA VAL A 1 3.60 5.40 15.92
C VAL A 1 2.44 5.23 16.90
N ALA A 2 2.23 4.06 17.53
CA ALA A 2 1.07 3.84 18.41
C ALA A 2 1.02 4.84 19.60
N GLU A 3 2.17 5.13 20.22
CA GLU A 3 2.28 6.12 21.29
C GLU A 3 1.98 7.53 20.81
N GLN A 4 2.44 7.89 19.61
CA GLN A 4 2.15 9.19 19.00
C GLN A 4 0.63 9.35 18.75
N ILE A 5 -0.05 8.30 18.27
CA ILE A 5 -1.49 8.32 18.07
C ILE A 5 -2.23 8.49 19.40
N ARG A 6 -1.80 7.78 20.45
CA ARG A 6 -2.39 7.91 21.79
C ARG A 6 -2.17 9.31 22.40
N ALA A 7 -0.99 9.89 22.17
CA ALA A 7 -0.68 11.27 22.62
C ALA A 7 -1.60 12.31 21.96
N LEU A 8 -2.13 12.03 20.78
CA LEU A 8 -3.15 12.86 20.10
C LEU A 8 -4.58 12.59 20.61
N GLY A 9 -4.75 11.84 21.70
CA GLY A 9 -6.06 11.51 22.27
C GLY A 9 -6.85 10.49 21.45
N ARG A 10 -6.19 9.70 20.61
CA ARG A 10 -6.81 8.66 19.79
C ARG A 10 -6.44 7.26 20.29
N GLN A 11 -7.30 6.30 19.99
CA GLN A 11 -7.01 4.89 20.32
C GLN A 11 -6.09 4.28 19.28
N ALA A 12 -5.12 3.49 19.72
CA ALA A 12 -4.25 2.69 18.86
C ALA A 12 -4.03 1.31 19.49
N ARG A 13 -4.31 0.27 18.70
CA ARG A 13 -3.97 -1.12 19.01
C ARG A 13 -2.90 -1.60 18.04
N VAL A 14 -2.01 -2.44 18.52
CA VAL A 14 -0.98 -3.08 17.70
C VAL A 14 -1.33 -4.56 17.59
N LEU A 15 -1.49 -5.04 16.36
CA LEU A 15 -1.62 -6.44 16.03
C LEU A 15 -0.33 -6.85 15.33
N GLN A 16 0.44 -7.72 15.96
CA GLN A 16 1.71 -8.17 15.40
C GLN A 16 1.50 -9.47 14.63
N PHE A 17 1.79 -9.46 13.32
CA PHE A 17 1.77 -10.61 12.44
C PHE A 17 2.57 -10.34 11.15
N ASP A 18 2.99 -11.40 10.47
CA ASP A 18 3.61 -11.30 9.15
C ASP A 18 2.52 -11.30 8.06
N VAL A 19 2.49 -10.25 7.24
CA VAL A 19 1.53 -10.16 6.12
C VAL A 19 1.76 -11.23 5.05
N ALA A 20 2.95 -11.83 4.99
CA ALA A 20 3.26 -12.96 4.13
C ALA A 20 2.71 -14.31 4.66
N ASP A 21 2.38 -14.40 5.96
CA ASP A 21 1.75 -15.58 6.55
C ASP A 21 0.22 -15.49 6.48
N ARG A 22 -0.36 -16.23 5.54
CA ARG A 22 -1.80 -16.24 5.29
C ARG A 22 -2.61 -16.76 6.46
N ALA A 23 -2.13 -17.78 7.14
CA ALA A 23 -2.84 -18.40 8.26
C ALA A 23 -2.83 -17.47 9.47
N GLU A 24 -1.70 -16.84 9.75
CA GLU A 24 -1.56 -15.89 10.83
C GLU A 24 -2.39 -14.63 10.58
N CYS A 25 -2.34 -14.04 9.37
CA CYS A 25 -3.19 -12.92 8.96
C CYS A 25 -4.67 -13.21 9.27
N ARG A 26 -5.16 -14.36 8.81
CA ARG A 26 -6.56 -14.73 9.02
C ARG A 26 -6.87 -14.83 10.50
N ARG A 27 -6.09 -15.59 11.26
CA ARG A 27 -6.31 -15.81 12.69
C ARG A 27 -6.35 -14.50 13.49
N VAL A 28 -5.40 -13.60 13.25
CA VAL A 28 -5.27 -12.36 14.01
C VAL A 28 -6.38 -11.37 13.64
N LEU A 29 -6.66 -11.21 12.35
CA LEU A 29 -7.64 -10.25 11.87
C LEU A 29 -9.08 -10.69 12.16
N GLU A 30 -9.41 -11.99 12.04
CA GLU A 30 -10.73 -12.50 12.41
C GLU A 30 -10.99 -12.33 13.91
N ALA A 31 -10.01 -12.61 14.77
CA ALA A 31 -10.13 -12.40 16.22
C ALA A 31 -10.33 -10.91 16.57
N ASP A 32 -9.63 -9.98 15.91
CA ASP A 32 -9.82 -8.55 16.15
C ASP A 32 -11.20 -8.06 15.67
N ILE A 33 -11.69 -8.57 14.54
CA ILE A 33 -13.04 -8.26 14.04
C ILE A 33 -14.12 -8.79 14.99
N GLU A 34 -13.95 -9.99 15.52
CA GLU A 34 -14.87 -10.57 16.49
C GLU A 34 -14.97 -9.70 17.74
N ALA A 35 -13.83 -9.23 18.24
CA ALA A 35 -13.78 -8.41 19.46
C ALA A 35 -14.22 -6.95 19.26
N HIS A 36 -14.01 -6.36 18.08
CA HIS A 36 -14.14 -4.90 17.90
C HIS A 36 -15.00 -4.50 16.69
N GLY A 37 -15.49 -5.45 15.91
CA GLY A 37 -16.29 -5.21 14.72
C GLY A 37 -15.47 -4.91 13.46
N ALA A 38 -16.17 -4.79 12.33
CA ALA A 38 -15.55 -4.61 11.02
C ALA A 38 -14.94 -3.21 10.87
N TYR A 39 -13.78 -3.16 10.23
CA TYR A 39 -13.07 -1.91 9.94
C TYR A 39 -13.86 -0.98 9.01
N TYR A 40 -13.69 0.33 9.21
CA TYR A 40 -14.12 1.35 8.27
C TYR A 40 -13.25 1.34 7.03
N GLY A 41 -11.95 1.24 7.22
CA GLY A 41 -11.00 1.30 6.13
C GLY A 41 -9.70 0.59 6.41
N VAL A 42 -8.99 0.30 5.34
CA VAL A 42 -7.71 -0.45 5.35
C VAL A 42 -6.70 0.29 4.49
N VAL A 43 -5.50 0.49 5.02
CA VAL A 43 -4.34 0.97 4.26
C VAL A 43 -3.31 -0.15 4.20
N LEU A 44 -3.10 -0.70 3.01
CA LEU A 44 -2.07 -1.72 2.78
C LEU A 44 -0.74 -1.02 2.51
N ASN A 45 0.02 -0.78 3.59
CA ASN A 45 1.29 -0.06 3.53
C ASN A 45 2.51 -0.98 3.62
N ALA A 46 2.37 -2.16 4.21
CA ALA A 46 3.47 -3.11 4.33
C ALA A 46 4.08 -3.44 2.97
N GLY A 47 5.39 -3.39 2.89
CA GLY A 47 6.12 -3.67 1.67
C GLY A 47 7.63 -3.60 1.91
N LEU A 48 8.37 -4.28 1.07
CA LEU A 48 9.82 -4.29 1.07
C LEU A 48 10.36 -4.31 -0.36
N THR A 49 11.63 -3.93 -0.50
CA THR A 49 12.41 -4.08 -1.74
C THR A 49 13.55 -5.06 -1.51
N ARG A 50 14.00 -5.69 -2.58
CA ARG A 50 15.26 -6.44 -2.69
C ARG A 50 15.76 -6.20 -4.10
N ASP A 51 16.56 -5.14 -4.22
CA ASP A 51 16.98 -4.60 -5.50
C ASP A 51 18.24 -5.30 -5.97
N ASN A 52 18.23 -5.80 -7.21
CA ASN A 52 19.40 -6.34 -7.86
C ASN A 52 19.20 -6.36 -9.39
N ALA A 53 20.29 -6.40 -10.15
CA ALA A 53 20.20 -6.67 -11.59
C ALA A 53 19.56 -8.05 -11.83
N PHE A 54 18.68 -8.17 -12.83
CA PHE A 54 17.89 -9.38 -13.04
C PHE A 54 18.71 -10.68 -13.06
N PRO A 55 19.89 -10.76 -13.74
CA PRO A 55 20.68 -11.98 -13.73
C PRO A 55 21.31 -12.34 -12.38
N ALA A 56 21.34 -11.39 -11.43
CA ALA A 56 21.90 -11.57 -10.09
C ALA A 56 20.83 -11.53 -9.00
N LEU A 57 19.56 -11.51 -9.39
CA LEU A 57 18.45 -11.54 -8.46
C LEU A 57 18.24 -12.97 -7.95
N GLU A 58 18.36 -13.18 -6.64
CA GLU A 58 18.17 -14.47 -6.01
C GLU A 58 16.70 -14.86 -5.95
N ASP A 59 16.40 -16.16 -6.07
CA ASP A 59 15.02 -16.70 -6.01
C ASP A 59 14.34 -16.33 -4.70
N GLU A 60 15.06 -16.34 -3.57
CA GLU A 60 14.55 -15.99 -2.27
C GLU A 60 14.11 -14.51 -2.21
N ASP A 61 14.87 -13.61 -2.81
CA ASP A 61 14.55 -12.17 -2.87
C ASP A 61 13.34 -11.90 -3.76
N TRP A 62 13.23 -12.62 -4.88
CA TRP A 62 12.04 -12.60 -5.73
C TRP A 62 10.80 -13.03 -4.94
N ASP A 63 10.84 -14.21 -4.34
CA ASP A 63 9.73 -14.78 -3.58
C ASP A 63 9.34 -13.89 -2.40
N ARG A 64 10.30 -13.40 -1.64
CA ARG A 64 10.07 -12.57 -0.47
C ARG A 64 9.35 -11.27 -0.82
N VAL A 65 9.77 -10.60 -1.90
CA VAL A 65 9.12 -9.37 -2.37
C VAL A 65 7.69 -9.65 -2.82
N LEU A 66 7.46 -10.70 -3.60
CA LEU A 66 6.10 -11.02 -4.07
C LEU A 66 5.18 -11.44 -2.91
N ARG A 67 5.64 -12.30 -2.01
CA ARG A 67 4.86 -12.74 -0.86
C ARG A 67 4.46 -11.57 0.05
N THR A 68 5.38 -10.65 0.33
CA THR A 68 5.07 -9.51 1.19
C THR A 68 4.17 -8.49 0.47
N ASN A 69 4.58 -8.06 -0.73
CA ASN A 69 3.95 -6.91 -1.39
C ASN A 69 2.65 -7.27 -2.11
N LEU A 70 2.56 -8.49 -2.68
CA LEU A 70 1.42 -8.91 -3.50
C LEU A 70 0.52 -9.91 -2.77
N ASP A 71 1.07 -11.01 -2.24
CA ASP A 71 0.24 -11.95 -1.47
C ASP A 71 -0.29 -11.30 -0.19
N GLY A 72 0.45 -10.37 0.42
CA GLY A 72 -0.01 -9.57 1.55
C GLY A 72 -1.33 -8.83 1.28
N PHE A 73 -1.57 -8.37 0.06
CA PHE A 73 -2.85 -7.81 -0.35
C PHE A 73 -4.00 -8.81 -0.13
N TYR A 74 -3.85 -10.02 -0.65
CA TYR A 74 -4.85 -11.07 -0.48
C TYR A 74 -4.97 -11.50 0.98
N ASN A 75 -3.84 -11.76 1.63
CA ASN A 75 -3.80 -12.30 2.99
C ASN A 75 -4.49 -11.37 3.99
N VAL A 76 -4.30 -10.07 3.87
CA VAL A 76 -4.93 -9.06 4.74
C VAL A 76 -6.37 -8.79 4.34
N LEU A 77 -6.67 -8.58 3.07
CA LEU A 77 -8.02 -8.16 2.67
C LEU A 77 -9.04 -9.30 2.68
N HIS A 78 -8.64 -10.52 2.37
CA HIS A 78 -9.57 -11.64 2.27
C HIS A 78 -10.43 -11.85 3.54
N PRO A 79 -9.88 -11.89 4.75
CA PRO A 79 -10.69 -11.98 5.97
C PRO A 79 -11.52 -10.72 6.27
N LEU A 80 -11.14 -9.54 5.75
CA LEU A 80 -11.78 -8.27 6.05
C LEU A 80 -12.98 -7.93 5.17
N ILE A 81 -12.97 -8.38 3.91
CA ILE A 81 -13.94 -7.92 2.89
C ILE A 81 -15.39 -8.30 3.26
N MET A 82 -15.65 -9.54 3.64
CA MET A 82 -17.01 -9.95 4.00
C MET A 82 -17.57 -9.23 5.22
N PRO A 83 -16.81 -9.05 6.33
CA PRO A 83 -17.22 -8.19 7.44
C PRO A 83 -17.51 -6.73 7.02
N MET A 84 -16.64 -6.13 6.18
CA MET A 84 -16.87 -4.78 5.65
C MET A 84 -18.18 -4.70 4.83
N ILE A 85 -18.46 -5.68 3.98
CA ILE A 85 -19.71 -5.75 3.20
C ILE A 85 -20.94 -5.88 4.13
N ARG A 86 -20.86 -6.77 5.12
CA ARG A 86 -21.96 -7.03 6.07
C ARG A 86 -22.29 -5.82 6.93
N ARG A 87 -21.35 -4.93 7.16
CA ARG A 87 -21.55 -3.67 7.88
C ARG A 87 -22.57 -2.75 7.18
N ARG A 88 -22.78 -2.90 5.87
CA ARG A 88 -23.70 -2.10 5.02
C ARG A 88 -23.48 -0.59 5.12
N ALA A 89 -22.26 -0.18 5.37
CA ALA A 89 -21.84 1.21 5.49
C ALA A 89 -20.65 1.50 4.57
N PRO A 90 -20.36 2.76 4.23
CA PRO A 90 -19.22 3.11 3.38
C PRO A 90 -17.89 2.59 3.93
N GLY A 91 -17.02 2.16 3.06
CA GLY A 91 -15.67 1.71 3.41
C GLY A 91 -14.60 2.26 2.47
N ARG A 92 -13.34 2.17 2.89
CA ARG A 92 -12.19 2.68 2.13
C ARG A 92 -11.05 1.66 2.15
N ILE A 93 -10.46 1.41 0.99
CA ILE A 93 -9.24 0.60 0.86
C ILE A 93 -8.24 1.41 0.05
N VAL A 94 -7.06 1.61 0.61
CA VAL A 94 -5.94 2.28 -0.05
C VAL A 94 -4.74 1.36 -0.07
N CYS A 95 -4.21 1.10 -1.26
CA CYS A 95 -3.04 0.26 -1.47
C CYS A 95 -1.83 1.13 -1.80
N MET A 96 -0.73 0.94 -1.08
CA MET A 96 0.52 1.64 -1.36
C MET A 96 1.25 0.93 -2.51
N ALA A 97 1.05 1.45 -3.73
CA ALA A 97 1.77 1.05 -4.93
C ALA A 97 3.16 1.73 -4.96
N SER A 98 3.65 2.04 -6.14
CA SER A 98 4.90 2.79 -6.39
C SER A 98 4.92 3.27 -7.84
N VAL A 99 5.68 4.32 -8.10
CA VAL A 99 6.07 4.69 -9.47
C VAL A 99 6.73 3.52 -10.21
N SER A 100 7.50 2.68 -9.51
CA SER A 100 8.12 1.47 -10.09
C SER A 100 7.07 0.47 -10.60
N GLY A 101 5.87 0.44 -10.04
CA GLY A 101 4.75 -0.35 -10.55
C GLY A 101 4.04 0.26 -11.75
N LEU A 102 4.29 1.54 -12.06
CA LEU A 102 3.73 2.25 -13.22
C LEU A 102 4.65 2.17 -14.44
N ILE A 103 5.93 2.48 -14.26
CA ILE A 103 6.89 2.62 -15.37
C ILE A 103 8.02 1.58 -15.36
N GLY A 104 8.11 0.76 -14.32
CA GLY A 104 9.27 -0.10 -14.08
C GLY A 104 10.47 0.70 -13.57
N ASN A 105 11.42 0.00 -12.94
CA ASN A 105 12.68 0.61 -12.53
C ASN A 105 13.81 -0.41 -12.66
N ARG A 106 14.98 0.04 -13.14
CA ARG A 106 16.17 -0.82 -13.29
C ARG A 106 16.56 -1.38 -11.91
N GLY A 107 16.85 -2.68 -11.87
CA GLY A 107 17.22 -3.37 -10.64
C GLY A 107 16.04 -3.76 -9.74
N GLN A 108 14.80 -3.43 -10.12
CA GLN A 108 13.59 -3.65 -9.33
C GLN A 108 12.56 -4.52 -10.05
N VAL A 109 12.97 -5.55 -10.75
CA VAL A 109 12.03 -6.37 -11.55
C VAL A 109 10.99 -7.04 -10.65
N ASN A 110 11.40 -7.62 -9.51
CA ASN A 110 10.52 -8.21 -8.49
C ASN A 110 9.59 -7.16 -7.85
N TYR A 111 10.13 -6.03 -7.44
CA TYR A 111 9.38 -4.94 -6.82
C TYR A 111 8.39 -4.32 -7.80
N SER A 112 8.83 -4.01 -9.01
CA SER A 112 7.96 -3.47 -10.07
C SER A 112 6.83 -4.44 -10.41
N ALA A 113 7.12 -5.74 -10.55
CA ALA A 113 6.12 -6.77 -10.77
C ALA A 113 5.10 -6.83 -9.63
N SER A 114 5.56 -6.80 -8.37
CA SER A 114 4.68 -6.83 -7.20
C SER A 114 3.76 -5.61 -7.13
N LYS A 115 4.29 -4.41 -7.39
CA LYS A 115 3.51 -3.17 -7.33
C LYS A 115 2.57 -2.98 -8.53
N ALA A 116 2.96 -3.45 -9.71
CA ALA A 116 2.07 -3.52 -10.87
C ALA A 116 0.93 -4.54 -10.65
N GLY A 117 1.24 -5.72 -10.11
CA GLY A 117 0.26 -6.73 -9.72
C GLY A 117 -0.74 -6.20 -8.68
N LEU A 118 -0.26 -5.48 -7.68
CA LEU A 118 -1.08 -4.81 -6.66
C LEU A 118 -2.07 -3.81 -7.29
N ILE A 119 -1.62 -3.01 -8.26
CA ILE A 119 -2.49 -2.07 -9.01
C ILE A 119 -3.58 -2.83 -9.76
N GLY A 120 -3.24 -3.92 -10.44
CA GLY A 120 -4.21 -4.77 -11.15
C GLY A 120 -5.25 -5.37 -10.21
N ALA A 121 -4.80 -5.95 -9.10
CA ALA A 121 -5.66 -6.54 -8.07
C ALA A 121 -6.61 -5.50 -7.45
N ALA A 122 -6.08 -4.32 -7.08
CA ALA A 122 -6.88 -3.23 -6.52
C ALA A 122 -7.96 -2.74 -7.51
N LYS A 123 -7.61 -2.60 -8.79
CA LYS A 123 -8.57 -2.20 -9.84
C LYS A 123 -9.69 -3.22 -10.04
N ALA A 124 -9.39 -4.51 -9.97
CA ALA A 124 -10.41 -5.57 -10.07
C ALA A 124 -11.33 -5.55 -8.85
N LEU A 125 -10.76 -5.53 -7.64
CA LEU A 125 -11.52 -5.47 -6.39
C LEU A 125 -12.41 -4.22 -6.29
N ALA A 126 -11.96 -3.10 -6.83
CA ALA A 126 -12.76 -1.87 -6.88
C ALA A 126 -14.10 -2.06 -7.61
N VAL A 127 -14.11 -2.81 -8.70
CA VAL A 127 -15.33 -3.11 -9.47
C VAL A 127 -16.29 -3.98 -8.68
N GLU A 128 -15.77 -4.96 -7.96
CA GLU A 128 -16.59 -5.87 -7.15
C GLU A 128 -17.25 -5.16 -5.96
N LEU A 129 -16.55 -4.19 -5.36
CA LEU A 129 -16.98 -3.54 -4.13
C LEU A 129 -17.74 -2.22 -4.33
N ALA A 130 -17.76 -1.65 -5.53
CA ALA A 130 -18.37 -0.36 -5.81
C ALA A 130 -19.85 -0.28 -5.37
N LYS A 131 -20.66 -1.31 -5.69
CA LYS A 131 -22.07 -1.38 -5.26
C LYS A 131 -22.26 -1.46 -3.76
N ARG A 132 -21.20 -1.78 -3.01
CA ARG A 132 -21.20 -1.85 -1.54
C ARG A 132 -20.75 -0.54 -0.89
N LYS A 133 -20.54 0.52 -1.66
CA LYS A 133 -20.02 1.82 -1.21
C LYS A 133 -18.62 1.71 -0.58
N ILE A 134 -17.85 0.70 -0.97
CA ILE A 134 -16.46 0.51 -0.56
C ILE A 134 -15.59 0.90 -1.76
N THR A 135 -14.76 1.93 -1.60
CA THR A 135 -13.83 2.37 -2.62
C THR A 135 -12.49 1.68 -2.45
N VAL A 136 -11.83 1.38 -3.57
CA VAL A 136 -10.48 0.80 -3.59
C VAL A 136 -9.62 1.63 -4.53
N ASN A 137 -8.54 2.22 -4.00
CA ASN A 137 -7.63 3.05 -4.76
C ASN A 137 -6.17 2.71 -4.43
N CYS A 138 -5.27 3.08 -5.31
CA CYS A 138 -3.83 3.02 -5.07
C CYS A 138 -3.25 4.43 -4.93
N VAL A 139 -2.25 4.57 -4.08
CA VAL A 139 -1.31 5.69 -4.08
C VAL A 139 0.01 5.17 -4.59
N ALA A 140 0.61 5.85 -5.56
CA ALA A 140 1.88 5.49 -6.17
C ALA A 140 2.93 6.59 -5.91
N PRO A 141 3.67 6.48 -4.79
CA PRO A 141 4.75 7.41 -4.47
C PRO A 141 5.91 7.28 -5.46
N GLY A 142 6.57 8.41 -5.72
CA GLY A 142 7.87 8.46 -6.37
C GLY A 142 9.02 8.33 -5.38
N LEU A 143 10.07 9.14 -5.60
CA LEU A 143 11.19 9.22 -4.66
C LEU A 143 10.77 10.06 -3.45
N ILE A 144 10.67 9.41 -2.29
CA ILE A 144 10.23 10.02 -1.04
C ILE A 144 11.39 9.97 -0.04
N ASP A 145 11.60 11.07 0.67
CA ASP A 145 12.62 11.20 1.71
C ASP A 145 12.24 10.37 2.94
N THR A 146 12.81 9.17 3.03
CA THR A 146 12.54 8.21 4.09
C THR A 146 13.82 7.49 4.49
N GLU A 147 13.87 6.94 5.69
CA GLU A 147 14.98 6.13 6.20
C GLU A 147 15.23 4.83 5.38
N ILE A 148 14.35 4.52 4.42
CA ILE A 148 14.45 3.31 3.56
C ILE A 148 15.37 3.56 2.34
N LEU A 149 15.72 4.81 2.07
CA LEU A 149 16.62 5.14 0.95
C LEU A 149 18.01 4.57 1.24
N ASP A 150 18.46 3.65 0.38
CA ASP A 150 19.81 3.12 0.39
C ASP A 150 20.80 4.26 0.07
N GLU A 151 21.90 4.35 0.80
CA GLU A 151 22.98 5.34 0.57
C GLU A 151 23.57 5.28 -0.85
N ASN A 152 23.40 4.14 -1.54
CA ASN A 152 23.88 3.93 -2.91
C ASN A 152 22.91 4.42 -4.00
N VAL A 153 21.72 4.93 -3.63
CA VAL A 153 20.77 5.46 -4.61
C VAL A 153 21.32 6.75 -5.20
N PRO A 154 21.44 6.87 -6.54
CA PRO A 154 21.97 8.08 -7.19
C PRO A 154 20.90 9.19 -7.18
N VAL A 155 20.64 9.74 -5.99
CA VAL A 155 19.57 10.72 -5.74
C VAL A 155 19.66 11.91 -6.68
N GLU A 156 20.86 12.47 -6.89
CA GLU A 156 21.06 13.63 -7.76
C GLU A 156 20.66 13.37 -9.22
N GLU A 157 20.90 12.15 -9.70
CA GLU A 157 20.53 11.77 -11.08
C GLU A 157 19.02 11.57 -11.20
N ILE A 158 18.40 10.97 -10.20
CA ILE A 158 16.94 10.76 -10.15
C ILE A 158 16.23 12.10 -10.04
N LEU A 159 16.74 13.04 -9.24
CA LEU A 159 16.16 14.37 -9.10
C LEU A 159 16.11 15.14 -10.42
N LYS A 160 17.08 14.96 -11.31
CA LYS A 160 17.06 15.58 -12.66
C LYS A 160 15.90 15.08 -13.52
N ALA A 161 15.45 13.85 -13.28
CA ALA A 161 14.31 13.27 -13.99
C ALA A 161 12.94 13.67 -13.40
N ILE A 162 12.93 14.16 -12.16
CA ILE A 162 11.69 14.61 -11.50
C ILE A 162 11.42 16.07 -11.85
N PRO A 163 10.30 16.42 -12.54
CA PRO A 163 9.99 17.79 -12.87
C PRO A 163 9.96 18.77 -11.70
N ALA A 164 9.50 18.32 -10.52
CA ALA A 164 9.52 19.12 -9.29
C ALA A 164 10.93 19.32 -8.69
N GLN A 165 11.96 18.62 -9.20
CA GLN A 165 13.38 18.72 -8.82
C GLN A 165 13.65 18.59 -7.31
N ARG A 166 12.82 17.82 -6.62
CA ARG A 166 12.98 17.48 -5.19
C ARG A 166 12.41 16.11 -4.87
N MET A 167 12.83 15.55 -3.77
CA MET A 167 12.14 14.43 -3.16
C MET A 167 10.77 14.89 -2.61
N GLY A 168 9.80 13.97 -2.61
CA GLY A 168 8.57 14.16 -1.85
C GLY A 168 8.82 13.87 -0.37
N GLN A 169 7.95 14.42 0.49
CA GLN A 169 7.96 14.12 1.91
C GLN A 169 6.91 13.07 2.27
N PRO A 170 7.13 12.23 3.28
CA PRO A 170 6.15 11.24 3.73
C PRO A 170 4.76 11.83 3.99
N GLU A 171 4.71 13.05 4.51
CA GLU A 171 3.47 13.78 4.78
C GLU A 171 2.66 14.08 3.52
N GLU A 172 3.33 14.33 2.38
CA GLU A 172 2.65 14.57 1.09
C GLU A 172 1.92 13.31 0.61
N VAL A 173 2.54 12.13 0.82
CA VAL A 173 1.89 10.83 0.56
C VAL A 173 0.76 10.57 1.55
N ALA A 174 0.99 10.85 2.83
CA ALA A 174 -0.02 10.67 3.89
C ALA A 174 -1.26 11.56 3.65
N HIS A 175 -1.10 12.77 3.13
CA HIS A 175 -2.21 13.65 2.76
C HIS A 175 -3.08 13.04 1.64
N ALA A 176 -2.48 12.42 0.62
CA ALA A 176 -3.22 11.73 -0.43
C ALA A 176 -4.01 10.53 0.15
N VAL A 177 -3.36 9.73 1.01
CA VAL A 177 -4.02 8.61 1.71
C VAL A 177 -5.18 9.13 2.55
N ARG A 178 -4.96 10.16 3.37
CA ARG A 178 -5.99 10.76 4.21
C ARG A 178 -7.19 11.25 3.40
N PHE A 179 -6.95 11.90 2.26
CA PHE A 179 -8.01 12.32 1.36
C PHE A 179 -8.82 11.13 0.84
N LEU A 180 -8.16 10.08 0.35
CA LEU A 180 -8.83 8.88 -0.16
C LEU A 180 -9.59 8.11 0.93
N MET A 181 -9.17 8.21 2.18
CA MET A 181 -9.84 7.63 3.33
C MET A 181 -11.03 8.46 3.82
N SER A 182 -11.20 9.69 3.35
CA SER A 182 -12.25 10.60 3.77
C SER A 182 -13.59 10.37 3.03
N GLU A 183 -14.63 11.03 3.50
CA GLU A 183 -15.95 11.04 2.84
C GLU A 183 -15.91 11.83 1.52
N HIS A 184 -15.00 12.79 1.38
CA HIS A 184 -14.85 13.60 0.16
C HIS A 184 -14.40 12.76 -1.05
N ALA A 185 -13.80 11.58 -0.83
CA ALA A 185 -13.40 10.66 -1.88
C ALA A 185 -14.46 9.56 -2.17
N ALA A 186 -15.71 9.74 -1.74
CA ALA A 186 -16.75 8.71 -1.84
C ALA A 186 -17.06 8.25 -3.28
N TYR A 187 -16.77 9.07 -4.28
CA TYR A 187 -16.96 8.73 -5.70
C TYR A 187 -15.64 8.44 -6.44
N ILE A 188 -14.53 8.40 -5.70
CA ILE A 188 -13.20 8.07 -6.24
C ILE A 188 -12.91 6.59 -5.93
N THR A 189 -12.91 5.76 -6.97
CA THR A 189 -12.57 4.34 -6.86
C THR A 189 -11.87 3.86 -8.12
N ARG A 190 -11.10 2.77 -8.04
CA ARG A 190 -10.34 2.20 -9.16
C ARG A 190 -9.21 3.10 -9.68
N GLN A 191 -8.82 4.13 -8.91
CA GLN A 191 -7.80 5.09 -9.34
C GLN A 191 -6.41 4.74 -8.80
N VAL A 192 -5.39 5.20 -9.53
CA VAL A 192 -4.01 5.23 -9.07
C VAL A 192 -3.60 6.69 -9.00
N ILE A 193 -3.36 7.18 -7.79
CA ILE A 193 -2.94 8.56 -7.55
C ILE A 193 -1.42 8.57 -7.43
N ALA A 194 -0.75 9.12 -8.41
CA ALA A 194 0.68 9.32 -8.37
C ALA A 194 1.03 10.52 -7.47
N VAL A 195 1.99 10.33 -6.57
CA VAL A 195 2.58 11.36 -5.70
C VAL A 195 4.09 11.33 -5.92
N ASN A 196 4.54 11.91 -7.06
CA ASN A 196 5.88 11.67 -7.58
C ASN A 196 6.56 12.90 -8.20
N GLY A 197 6.04 14.10 -7.96
CA GLY A 197 6.61 15.33 -8.48
C GLY A 197 6.57 15.46 -10.02
N GLY A 198 5.69 14.70 -10.68
CA GLY A 198 5.54 14.70 -12.14
C GLY A 198 6.47 13.72 -12.87
N LEU A 199 7.05 12.74 -12.18
CA LEU A 199 7.98 11.76 -12.77
C LEU A 199 7.30 10.89 -13.84
N CYS A 200 6.00 10.62 -13.70
CA CYS A 200 5.19 9.91 -14.70
C CYS A 200 3.70 10.28 -14.58
#